data_77b8e9afc70387970e87ff9129e086d6
#
_entry.id   77b8e9afc70387970e87ff9129e086d6
#
_cell.length_a   1.000
_cell.length_b   1.000
_cell.length_c   1.000
_cell.angle_alpha   90.00
_cell.angle_beta   90.00
_cell.angle_gamma   90.00
#
_symmetry.space_group_name_H-M   'P 1'
#
loop_
_entity.id
_entity.type
_entity.pdbx_description
1 polymer ?
#
loop_
_entity_poly.entity_id
_entity_poly.type
_entity_poly.pdbx_seq_one_letter_code
_entity_poly.pdbx_strand_id
1 'polypeptide(L)'
;HNIFRRFFHCFMKKEKLSLNGWIAEAEAKGQSMQEFLIEYNTQALECSKEELLAKMEEMLAVIKQSIDFGLTGVRSHSGLTGGSAKRLLEASGQEKFSNILGDKAKDAMVYAMAVSEANAAMGRIVAAPTAGASGVLPGVFFALKKHYALSNQVLAEGFVVAGGIGLVIADRASLAGATGGCQAECGSAA
;
A
#
# COMPACT_ATOMS: atom_id res chain seq x y z
N HIS A 1 -4.73 -13.66 8.16
CA HIS A 1 -5.98 -13.07 8.68
C HIS A 1 -5.88 -12.56 10.13
N ASN A 2 -4.93 -13.04 10.95
CA ASN A 2 -4.87 -12.68 12.38
C ASN A 2 -3.98 -11.47 12.70
N ILE A 3 -3.03 -11.09 11.85
CA ILE A 3 -2.07 -10.03 12.14
C ILE A 3 -2.73 -8.64 12.04
N PHE A 4 -3.52 -8.39 10.99
CA PHE A 4 -4.27 -7.13 10.83
C PHE A 4 -5.29 -6.94 11.95
N ARG A 5 -5.93 -8.03 12.44
CA ARG A 5 -6.89 -7.97 13.55
C ARG A 5 -6.20 -7.71 14.90
N ARG A 6 -4.99 -8.24 15.12
CA ARG A 6 -4.15 -7.91 16.28
C ARG A 6 -3.61 -6.48 16.21
N PHE A 7 -3.23 -6.02 15.03
CA PHE A 7 -2.87 -4.62 14.77
C PHE A 7 -3.99 -3.68 15.23
N PHE A 8 -5.23 -3.94 14.85
CA PHE A 8 -6.38 -3.13 15.23
C PHE A 8 -6.76 -3.27 16.72
N HIS A 9 -6.56 -4.43 17.34
CA HIS A 9 -7.02 -4.69 18.70
C HIS A 9 -6.06 -4.16 19.78
N CYS A 10 -4.77 -4.12 19.52
CA CYS A 10 -3.77 -3.54 20.44
C CYS A 10 -3.87 -2.00 20.52
N PHE A 11 -4.48 -1.38 19.53
CA PHE A 11 -4.57 0.08 19.37
C PHE A 11 -5.69 0.76 20.16
N MET A 12 -6.62 0.02 20.80
CA MET A 12 -7.76 0.59 21.52
C MET A 12 -7.43 1.13 22.91
N LYS A 13 -6.22 1.62 23.19
CA LYS A 13 -5.86 2.29 24.46
C LYS A 13 -5.83 3.82 24.33
N LYS A 14 -6.92 4.42 24.77
CA LYS A 14 -7.15 5.70 25.50
C LYS A 14 -6.60 7.04 25.01
N GLU A 15 -5.59 7.17 24.16
CA GLU A 15 -5.18 8.46 23.61
C GLU A 15 -5.33 8.43 22.08
N LYS A 16 -5.95 9.49 21.53
CA LYS A 16 -6.07 9.62 20.06
C LYS A 16 -4.69 9.68 19.44
N LEU A 17 -4.44 8.81 18.47
CA LEU A 17 -3.17 8.81 17.74
C LEU A 17 -2.93 10.17 17.09
N SER A 18 -1.69 10.66 17.17
CA SER A 18 -1.30 11.96 16.62
C SER A 18 0.03 11.84 15.89
N LEU A 19 0.03 12.18 14.61
CA LEU A 19 1.26 12.22 13.83
C LEU A 19 2.28 13.22 14.43
N ASN A 20 1.80 14.39 14.84
CA ASN A 20 2.65 15.39 15.51
C ASN A 20 3.21 14.86 16.84
N GLY A 21 2.42 14.09 17.60
CA GLY A 21 2.89 13.44 18.82
C GLY A 21 3.99 12.43 18.55
N TRP A 22 3.86 11.63 17.51
CA TRP A 22 4.87 10.68 17.11
C TRP A 22 6.14 11.34 16.56
N ILE A 23 6.01 12.44 15.81
CA ILE A 23 7.15 13.24 15.35
C ILE A 23 7.93 13.78 16.56
N ALA A 24 7.24 14.41 17.53
CA ALA A 24 7.87 14.96 18.72
C ALA A 24 8.56 13.85 19.56
N GLU A 25 7.96 12.67 19.67
CA GLU A 25 8.54 11.54 20.39
C GLU A 25 9.77 10.98 19.66
N ALA A 26 9.72 10.83 18.33
CA ALA A 26 10.86 10.40 17.53
C ALA A 26 12.02 11.40 17.63
N GLU A 27 11.75 12.71 17.55
CA GLU A 27 12.74 13.77 17.73
C GLU A 27 13.38 13.73 19.13
N ALA A 28 12.56 13.55 20.17
CA ALA A 28 13.05 13.44 21.55
C ALA A 28 13.96 12.24 21.77
N LYS A 29 13.74 11.15 21.01
CA LYS A 29 14.59 9.94 21.02
C LYS A 29 15.77 10.03 20.05
N GLY A 30 15.88 11.08 19.25
CA GLY A 30 16.90 11.21 18.20
C GLY A 30 16.75 10.18 17.08
N GLN A 31 15.52 9.69 16.84
CA GLN A 31 15.17 8.68 15.83
C GLN A 31 14.55 9.33 14.60
N SER A 32 14.77 8.72 13.44
CA SER A 32 13.95 8.99 12.27
C SER A 32 12.53 8.45 12.50
N MET A 33 11.53 8.99 11.80
CA MET A 33 10.15 8.48 11.86
C MET A 33 10.07 7.01 11.47
N GLN A 34 10.90 6.56 10.54
CA GLN A 34 11.00 5.17 10.13
C GLN A 34 11.46 4.27 11.29
N GLU A 35 12.56 4.62 11.98
CA GLU A 35 13.07 3.87 13.12
C GLU A 35 12.05 3.84 14.26
N PHE A 36 11.45 4.99 14.55
CA PHE A 36 10.39 5.10 15.55
C PHE A 36 9.20 4.19 15.25
N LEU A 37 8.68 4.21 14.01
CA LEU A 37 7.53 3.37 13.64
C LEU A 37 7.86 1.88 13.56
N ILE A 38 9.08 1.51 13.21
CA ILE A 38 9.54 0.12 13.31
C ILE A 38 9.54 -0.32 14.77
N GLU A 39 10.16 0.46 15.67
CA GLU A 39 10.18 0.18 17.11
C GLU A 39 8.76 0.09 17.67
N TYR A 40 7.92 1.07 17.36
CA TYR A 40 6.53 1.10 17.78
C TYR A 40 5.76 -0.16 17.37
N ASN A 41 5.92 -0.59 16.10
CA ASN A 41 5.24 -1.78 15.61
C ASN A 41 5.80 -3.08 16.20
N THR A 42 7.10 -3.17 16.43
CA THR A 42 7.71 -4.35 17.08
C THR A 42 7.22 -4.52 18.51
N GLN A 43 7.10 -3.42 19.25
CA GLN A 43 6.52 -3.43 20.60
C GLN A 43 5.03 -3.79 20.59
N ALA A 44 4.25 -3.19 19.69
CA ALA A 44 2.81 -3.44 19.58
C ALA A 44 2.47 -4.87 19.14
N LEU A 45 3.31 -5.49 18.33
CA LEU A 45 3.12 -6.84 17.80
C LEU A 45 3.87 -7.92 18.61
N GLU A 46 4.65 -7.52 19.62
CA GLU A 46 5.49 -8.43 20.42
C GLU A 46 6.40 -9.30 19.53
N CYS A 47 7.05 -8.69 18.53
CA CYS A 47 7.92 -9.39 17.58
C CYS A 47 9.26 -8.65 17.41
N SER A 48 10.26 -9.33 16.84
CA SER A 48 11.53 -8.68 16.51
C SER A 48 11.42 -7.82 15.24
N LYS A 49 12.40 -6.95 15.04
CA LYS A 49 12.49 -6.15 13.80
C LYS A 49 12.63 -7.05 12.57
N GLU A 50 13.42 -8.10 12.69
CA GLU A 50 13.66 -9.07 11.62
C GLU A 50 12.37 -9.79 11.25
N GLU A 51 11.58 -10.20 12.24
CA GLU A 51 10.28 -10.84 12.02
C GLU A 51 9.26 -9.89 11.38
N LEU A 52 9.24 -8.61 11.81
CA LEU A 52 8.39 -7.59 11.21
C LEU A 52 8.74 -7.39 9.73
N LEU A 53 10.02 -7.18 9.42
CA LEU A 53 10.49 -6.95 8.06
C LEU A 53 10.30 -8.17 7.17
N ALA A 54 10.55 -9.37 7.67
CA ALA A 54 10.29 -10.61 6.93
C ALA A 54 8.80 -10.73 6.53
N LYS A 55 7.89 -10.41 7.44
CA LYS A 55 6.45 -10.37 7.11
C LYS A 55 6.10 -9.30 6.08
N MET A 56 6.75 -8.13 6.14
CA MET A 56 6.59 -7.11 5.12
C MET A 56 7.08 -7.60 3.76
N GLU A 57 8.19 -8.30 3.69
CA GLU A 57 8.71 -8.89 2.45
C GLU A 57 7.74 -9.94 1.86
N GLU A 58 7.15 -10.79 2.71
CA GLU A 58 6.09 -11.71 2.27
C GLU A 58 4.89 -10.96 1.65
N MET A 59 4.48 -9.85 2.27
CA MET A 59 3.42 -8.99 1.73
C MET A 59 3.82 -8.35 0.40
N LEU A 60 5.07 -7.87 0.27
CA LEU A 60 5.60 -7.34 -0.98
C LEU A 60 5.60 -8.38 -2.11
N ALA A 61 5.91 -9.64 -1.79
CA ALA A 61 5.83 -10.74 -2.74
C ALA A 61 4.38 -10.96 -3.24
N VAL A 62 3.40 -10.90 -2.34
CA VAL A 62 1.97 -10.98 -2.71
C VAL A 62 1.56 -9.79 -3.58
N ILE A 63 2.00 -8.57 -3.24
CA ILE A 63 1.73 -7.37 -4.05
C ILE A 63 2.31 -7.54 -5.46
N LYS A 64 3.57 -7.99 -5.55
CA LYS A 64 4.20 -8.25 -6.86
C LYS A 64 3.41 -9.27 -7.69
N GLN A 65 2.97 -10.37 -7.06
CA GLN A 65 2.14 -11.38 -7.73
C GLN A 65 0.80 -10.79 -8.18
N SER A 66 0.18 -9.90 -7.38
CA SER A 66 -1.07 -9.25 -7.78
C SER A 66 -0.90 -8.31 -8.97
N ILE A 67 0.21 -7.57 -9.03
CA ILE A 67 0.57 -6.74 -10.19
C ILE A 67 0.73 -7.63 -11.43
N ASP A 68 1.54 -8.67 -11.34
CA ASP A 68 1.79 -9.58 -12.46
C ASP A 68 0.50 -10.23 -12.96
N PHE A 69 -0.35 -10.69 -12.04
CA PHE A 69 -1.65 -11.26 -12.37
C PHE A 69 -2.56 -10.25 -13.09
N GLY A 70 -2.67 -9.01 -12.60
CA GLY A 70 -3.45 -7.98 -13.26
C GLY A 70 -2.94 -7.64 -14.66
N LEU A 71 -1.60 -7.62 -14.84
CA LEU A 71 -0.97 -7.34 -16.14
C LEU A 71 -1.20 -8.45 -17.19
N THR A 72 -1.67 -9.64 -16.81
CA THR A 72 -2.09 -10.66 -17.80
C THR A 72 -3.35 -10.25 -18.56
N GLY A 73 -4.08 -9.25 -18.08
CA GLY A 73 -5.33 -8.80 -18.67
C GLY A 73 -6.55 -9.54 -18.13
N VAL A 74 -6.49 -9.93 -16.85
CA VAL A 74 -7.60 -10.56 -16.12
C VAL A 74 -8.88 -9.73 -16.20
N ARG A 75 -10.02 -10.39 -16.05
CA ARG A 75 -11.34 -9.75 -16.02
C ARG A 75 -12.11 -10.20 -14.78
N SER A 76 -12.93 -9.31 -14.26
CA SER A 76 -13.90 -9.62 -13.22
C SER A 76 -14.90 -10.68 -13.70
N HIS A 77 -15.52 -11.42 -12.78
CA HIS A 77 -16.54 -12.42 -13.10
C HIS A 77 -17.70 -11.84 -13.93
N SER A 78 -18.09 -10.58 -13.65
CA SER A 78 -19.14 -9.87 -14.41
C SER A 78 -18.68 -9.43 -15.81
N GLY A 79 -17.38 -9.46 -16.12
CA GLY A 79 -16.81 -8.93 -17.35
C GLY A 79 -16.77 -7.40 -17.45
N LEU A 80 -17.28 -6.67 -16.44
CA LEU A 80 -17.37 -5.21 -16.47
C LEU A 80 -16.01 -4.52 -16.24
N THR A 81 -15.09 -5.18 -15.53
CA THR A 81 -13.78 -4.62 -15.17
C THR A 81 -12.68 -5.58 -15.58
N GLY A 82 -11.57 -5.03 -16.09
CA GLY A 82 -10.35 -5.78 -16.37
C GLY A 82 -9.76 -5.55 -17.75
N GLY A 83 -8.48 -5.87 -17.89
CA GLY A 83 -7.71 -5.75 -19.11
C GLY A 83 -7.24 -4.34 -19.45
N SER A 84 -7.55 -3.33 -18.64
CA SER A 84 -7.15 -1.94 -18.91
C SER A 84 -5.67 -1.71 -18.55
N ALA A 85 -5.18 -2.31 -17.47
CA ALA A 85 -3.77 -2.24 -17.09
C ALA A 85 -2.86 -2.80 -18.20
N LYS A 86 -3.21 -3.97 -18.75
CA LYS A 86 -2.51 -4.57 -19.88
C LYS A 86 -2.54 -3.67 -21.11
N ARG A 87 -3.71 -3.17 -21.48
CA ARG A 87 -3.84 -2.28 -22.66
C ARG A 87 -3.02 -0.99 -22.50
N LEU A 88 -3.02 -0.40 -21.32
CA LEU A 88 -2.21 0.80 -21.05
C LEU A 88 -0.73 0.50 -21.14
N LEU A 89 -0.28 -0.64 -20.60
CA LEU A 89 1.11 -1.09 -20.70
C LEU A 89 1.53 -1.28 -22.17
N GLU A 90 0.72 -1.98 -22.97
CA GLU A 90 0.98 -2.25 -24.38
C GLU A 90 0.98 -0.96 -25.21
N ALA A 91 0.00 -0.07 -24.97
CA ALA A 91 -0.07 1.23 -25.65
C ALA A 91 1.16 2.10 -25.33
N SER A 92 1.65 2.07 -24.10
CA SER A 92 2.79 2.85 -23.67
C SER A 92 4.13 2.43 -24.31
N GLY A 93 4.20 1.25 -24.89
CA GLY A 93 5.34 0.77 -25.68
C GLY A 93 5.33 1.23 -27.16
N GLN A 94 4.26 1.90 -27.61
CA GLN A 94 4.15 2.36 -28.98
C GLN A 94 4.83 3.74 -29.18
N GLU A 95 5.50 3.92 -30.31
CA GLU A 95 6.25 5.14 -30.65
C GLU A 95 5.40 6.43 -30.65
N LYS A 96 4.10 6.29 -30.92
CA LYS A 96 3.13 7.40 -30.94
C LYS A 96 2.48 7.71 -29.59
N PHE A 97 2.81 6.97 -28.53
CA PHE A 97 2.20 7.19 -27.21
C PHE A 97 2.79 8.45 -26.56
N SER A 98 2.00 9.50 -26.49
CA SER A 98 2.37 10.71 -25.75
C SER A 98 2.04 10.54 -24.27
N ASN A 99 3.07 10.54 -23.43
CA ASN A 99 2.92 10.41 -21.97
C ASN A 99 3.10 11.77 -21.29
N ILE A 100 2.02 12.50 -21.10
CA ILE A 100 2.01 13.84 -20.49
C ILE A 100 2.50 13.78 -19.03
N LEU A 101 2.26 12.69 -18.31
CA LEU A 101 2.57 12.56 -16.90
C LEU A 101 4.00 12.02 -16.63
N GLY A 102 4.71 11.61 -17.66
CA GLY A 102 6.03 10.97 -17.56
C GLY A 102 5.96 9.50 -17.15
N ASP A 103 7.08 8.78 -17.34
CA ASP A 103 7.13 7.32 -17.18
C ASP A 103 6.87 6.84 -15.75
N LYS A 104 7.28 7.61 -14.75
CA LYS A 104 7.09 7.24 -13.35
C LYS A 104 5.59 7.20 -12.98
N ALA A 105 4.85 8.24 -13.33
CA ALA A 105 3.42 8.32 -13.07
C ALA A 105 2.64 7.28 -13.91
N LYS A 106 3.04 7.08 -15.17
CA LYS A 106 2.47 6.04 -16.03
C LYS A 106 2.63 4.65 -15.39
N ASP A 107 3.84 4.29 -14.95
CA ASP A 107 4.08 2.99 -14.34
C ASP A 107 3.28 2.83 -13.03
N ALA A 108 3.20 3.89 -12.21
CA ALA A 108 2.37 3.88 -11.01
C ALA A 108 0.89 3.63 -11.34
N MET A 109 0.35 4.28 -12.38
CA MET A 109 -1.03 4.06 -12.84
C MET A 109 -1.24 2.63 -13.35
N VAL A 110 -0.32 2.11 -14.17
CA VAL A 110 -0.39 0.74 -14.70
C VAL A 110 -0.42 -0.28 -13.57
N TYR A 111 0.47 -0.14 -12.58
CA TYR A 111 0.54 -1.07 -11.45
C TYR A 111 -0.67 -0.93 -10.52
N ALA A 112 -1.14 0.30 -10.25
CA ALA A 112 -2.34 0.52 -9.46
C ALA A 112 -3.57 -0.11 -10.12
N MET A 113 -3.74 0.06 -11.42
CA MET A 113 -4.81 -0.56 -12.19
C MET A 113 -4.69 -2.09 -12.19
N ALA A 114 -3.48 -2.64 -12.33
CA ALA A 114 -3.25 -4.08 -12.32
C ALA A 114 -3.70 -4.71 -10.99
N VAL A 115 -3.34 -4.11 -9.84
CA VAL A 115 -3.79 -4.60 -8.52
C VAL A 115 -5.30 -4.47 -8.37
N SER A 116 -5.89 -3.37 -8.82
CA SER A 116 -7.35 -3.17 -8.78
C SER A 116 -8.10 -4.19 -9.63
N GLU A 117 -7.59 -4.52 -10.82
CA GLU A 117 -8.16 -5.54 -11.70
C GLU A 117 -7.95 -6.95 -11.13
N ALA A 118 -6.80 -7.22 -10.50
CA ALA A 118 -6.57 -8.46 -9.77
C ALA A 118 -7.58 -8.65 -8.63
N ASN A 119 -7.87 -7.57 -7.85
CA ASN A 119 -8.90 -7.59 -6.82
C ASN A 119 -10.29 -7.87 -7.39
N ALA A 120 -10.68 -7.18 -8.47
CA ALA A 120 -11.96 -7.38 -9.15
C ALA A 120 -12.13 -8.80 -9.75
N ALA A 121 -11.02 -9.43 -10.14
CA ALA A 121 -10.97 -10.80 -10.62
C ALA A 121 -10.85 -11.86 -9.50
N MET A 122 -11.07 -11.47 -8.24
CA MET A 122 -10.94 -12.34 -7.05
C MET A 122 -9.53 -12.92 -6.85
N GLY A 123 -8.51 -12.24 -7.36
CA GLY A 123 -7.12 -12.57 -7.13
C GLY A 123 -6.67 -12.25 -5.70
N ARG A 124 -5.49 -12.74 -5.34
CA ARG A 124 -4.89 -12.46 -4.03
C ARG A 124 -4.25 -11.07 -4.06
N ILE A 125 -4.67 -10.20 -3.13
CA ILE A 125 -4.13 -8.85 -2.95
C ILE A 125 -3.77 -8.58 -1.49
N VAL A 126 -3.04 -7.51 -1.24
CA VAL A 126 -2.84 -6.94 0.11
C VAL A 126 -3.71 -5.70 0.24
N ALA A 127 -4.57 -5.66 1.26
CA ALA A 127 -5.38 -4.46 1.55
C ALA A 127 -4.47 -3.32 2.06
N ALA A 128 -4.58 -2.13 1.47
CA ALA A 128 -3.74 -0.99 1.82
C ALA A 128 -4.49 0.35 1.62
N PRO A 129 -5.20 0.89 2.61
CA PRO A 129 -5.66 0.26 3.86
C PRO A 129 -6.84 -0.70 3.66
N THR A 130 -7.60 -0.58 2.57
CA THR A 130 -8.75 -1.43 2.22
C THR A 130 -8.50 -2.20 0.94
N ALA A 131 -9.34 -3.19 0.65
CA ALA A 131 -9.28 -3.91 -0.62
C ALA A 131 -9.60 -3.00 -1.82
N GLY A 132 -10.54 -2.06 -1.65
CA GLY A 132 -10.92 -1.11 -2.70
C GLY A 132 -9.78 -0.15 -3.10
N ALA A 133 -8.92 0.21 -2.15
CA ALA A 133 -7.78 1.09 -2.37
C ALA A 133 -6.44 0.35 -2.54
N SER A 134 -6.46 -0.97 -2.62
CA SER A 134 -5.26 -1.84 -2.61
C SER A 134 -4.25 -1.58 -3.74
N GLY A 135 -4.65 -0.84 -4.77
CA GLY A 135 -3.78 -0.48 -5.89
C GLY A 135 -2.93 0.77 -5.66
N VAL A 136 -3.34 1.71 -4.79
CA VAL A 136 -2.72 3.03 -4.66
C VAL A 136 -1.28 2.94 -4.19
N LEU A 137 -1.05 2.48 -2.96
CA LEU A 137 0.30 2.32 -2.40
C LEU A 137 1.18 1.38 -3.23
N PRO A 138 0.74 0.16 -3.59
CA PRO A 138 1.52 -0.72 -4.45
C PRO A 138 1.91 -0.09 -5.78
N GLY A 139 1.01 0.63 -6.43
CA GLY A 139 1.29 1.31 -7.69
C GLY A 139 2.46 2.29 -7.58
N VAL A 140 2.41 3.16 -6.57
CA VAL A 140 3.47 4.15 -6.32
C VAL A 140 4.77 3.48 -5.92
N PHE A 141 4.75 2.59 -4.92
CA PHE A 141 5.96 1.97 -4.37
C PHE A 141 6.70 1.10 -5.42
N PHE A 142 5.97 0.32 -6.21
CA PHE A 142 6.60 -0.51 -7.24
C PHE A 142 7.08 0.29 -8.46
N ALA A 143 6.43 1.41 -8.78
CA ALA A 143 6.97 2.35 -9.76
C ALA A 143 8.28 3.00 -9.26
N LEU A 144 8.29 3.47 -8.00
CA LEU A 144 9.52 4.01 -7.39
C LEU A 144 10.64 2.96 -7.35
N LYS A 145 10.30 1.71 -6.97
CA LYS A 145 11.27 0.61 -6.99
C LYS A 145 11.90 0.43 -8.36
N LYS A 146 11.10 0.41 -9.42
CA LYS A 146 11.56 0.27 -10.80
C LYS A 146 12.48 1.42 -11.23
N HIS A 147 12.07 2.66 -10.97
CA HIS A 147 12.76 3.84 -11.48
C HIS A 147 14.00 4.25 -10.66
N TYR A 148 14.05 3.87 -9.39
CA TYR A 148 15.16 4.20 -8.49
C TYR A 148 15.96 2.97 -8.01
N ALA A 149 15.67 1.79 -8.55
CA ALA A 149 16.32 0.52 -8.20
C ALA A 149 16.30 0.25 -6.67
N LEU A 150 15.18 0.56 -5.99
CA LEU A 150 15.06 0.40 -4.55
C LEU A 150 15.06 -1.08 -4.16
N SER A 151 15.68 -1.40 -3.02
CA SER A 151 15.67 -2.75 -2.46
C SER A 151 14.29 -3.11 -1.88
N ASN A 152 14.03 -4.40 -1.69
CA ASN A 152 12.83 -4.85 -0.98
C ASN A 152 12.80 -4.34 0.46
N GLN A 153 13.95 -4.26 1.11
CA GLN A 153 14.05 -3.73 2.46
C GLN A 153 13.56 -2.28 2.55
N VAL A 154 14.01 -1.40 1.65
CA VAL A 154 13.56 0.01 1.60
C VAL A 154 12.05 0.09 1.38
N LEU A 155 11.50 -0.78 0.52
CA LEU A 155 10.05 -0.84 0.33
C LEU A 155 9.33 -1.32 1.60
N ALA A 156 9.82 -2.37 2.24
CA ALA A 156 9.25 -2.91 3.47
C ALA A 156 9.19 -1.85 4.57
N GLU A 157 10.28 -1.14 4.77
CA GLU A 157 10.37 -0.03 5.73
C GLU A 157 9.41 1.11 5.37
N GLY A 158 9.30 1.46 4.08
CA GLY A 158 8.34 2.45 3.59
C GLY A 158 6.89 2.03 3.83
N PHE A 159 6.55 0.76 3.65
CA PHE A 159 5.21 0.23 3.97
C PHE A 159 4.92 0.25 5.47
N VAL A 160 5.91 0.07 6.35
CA VAL A 160 5.72 0.25 7.80
C VAL A 160 5.36 1.70 8.12
N VAL A 161 6.05 2.67 7.50
CA VAL A 161 5.73 4.10 7.68
C VAL A 161 4.33 4.43 7.15
N ALA A 162 3.99 3.99 5.94
CA ALA A 162 2.66 4.18 5.36
C ALA A 162 1.57 3.56 6.24
N GLY A 163 1.83 2.37 6.80
CA GLY A 163 0.92 1.70 7.75
C GLY A 163 0.71 2.53 9.02
N GLY A 164 1.75 3.12 9.57
CA GLY A 164 1.67 4.03 10.74
C GLY A 164 0.79 5.26 10.44
N ILE A 165 1.01 5.91 9.30
CA ILE A 165 0.17 7.05 8.87
C ILE A 165 -1.29 6.60 8.71
N GLY A 166 -1.51 5.44 8.09
CA GLY A 166 -2.84 4.84 7.91
C GLY A 166 -3.56 4.58 9.24
N LEU A 167 -2.83 4.20 10.29
CA LEU A 167 -3.41 4.03 11.63
C LEU A 167 -3.89 5.36 12.22
N VAL A 168 -3.13 6.44 12.08
CA VAL A 168 -3.55 7.78 12.54
C VAL A 168 -4.80 8.23 11.77
N ILE A 169 -4.87 7.97 10.46
CA ILE A 169 -6.06 8.28 9.66
C ILE A 169 -7.24 7.45 10.15
N ALA A 170 -7.05 6.14 10.39
CA ALA A 170 -8.11 5.24 10.87
C ALA A 170 -8.69 5.63 12.23
N ASP A 171 -7.84 6.19 13.12
CA ASP A 171 -8.27 6.67 14.43
C ASP A 171 -9.11 7.97 14.35
N ARG A 172 -8.91 8.76 13.29
CA ARG A 172 -9.52 10.09 13.13
C ARG A 172 -10.62 10.16 12.09
N ALA A 173 -10.64 9.23 11.16
CA ALA A 173 -11.56 9.21 10.03
C ALA A 173 -12.04 7.79 9.73
N SER A 174 -13.15 7.67 9.00
CA SER A 174 -13.60 6.37 8.50
C SER A 174 -12.75 5.95 7.30
N LEU A 175 -12.24 4.72 7.31
CA LEU A 175 -11.61 4.09 6.15
C LEU A 175 -12.62 3.31 5.30
N ALA A 176 -13.86 3.14 5.79
CA ALA A 176 -14.84 2.29 5.14
C ALA A 176 -15.53 3.02 3.99
N GLY A 177 -15.46 2.47 2.79
CA GLY A 177 -16.19 2.97 1.63
C GLY A 177 -17.71 3.00 1.83
N ALA A 178 -18.23 2.10 2.68
CA ALA A 178 -19.65 2.07 3.03
C ALA A 178 -20.14 3.31 3.79
N THR A 179 -19.26 3.98 4.54
CA THR A 179 -19.59 5.18 5.32
C THR A 179 -19.11 6.46 4.68
N GLY A 180 -17.91 6.48 4.10
CA GLY A 180 -17.26 7.65 3.55
C GLY A 180 -17.13 7.68 2.02
N GLY A 181 -17.63 6.64 1.35
CA GLY A 181 -17.49 6.48 -0.09
C GLY A 181 -16.07 6.08 -0.51
N CYS A 182 -15.85 5.97 -1.82
CA CYS A 182 -14.55 5.64 -2.41
C CYS A 182 -13.45 6.66 -2.02
N GLN A 183 -13.84 7.91 -1.76
CA GLN A 183 -12.91 8.97 -1.32
C GLN A 183 -12.27 8.65 0.04
N ALA A 184 -12.98 8.01 0.98
CA ALA A 184 -12.43 7.61 2.26
C ALA A 184 -11.36 6.52 2.09
N GLU A 185 -11.57 5.57 1.18
CA GLU A 185 -10.62 4.50 0.88
C GLU A 185 -9.40 5.02 0.11
N CYS A 186 -9.63 5.64 -1.04
CA CYS A 186 -8.55 6.11 -1.92
C CYS A 186 -7.78 7.29 -1.30
N GLY A 187 -8.47 8.24 -0.65
CA GLY A 187 -7.83 9.35 0.02
C GLY A 187 -7.00 8.94 1.24
N SER A 188 -7.35 7.83 1.90
CA SER A 188 -6.53 7.30 3.00
C SER A 188 -5.31 6.52 2.49
N ALA A 189 -5.35 6.03 1.26
CA ALA A 189 -4.25 5.31 0.64
C ALA A 189 -3.26 6.24 -0.07
N ALA A 190 -3.71 7.43 -0.49
CA ALA A 190 -2.92 8.46 -1.15
C ALA A 190 -2.11 9.30 -0.16
#